data_c3c928554ad3b6611ca4fc34530d5ec8
#
_entry.id   c3c928554ad3b6611ca4fc34530d5ec8
#
_cell.length_a   1.000
_cell.length_b   1.000
_cell.length_c   1.000
_cell.angle_alpha   90.00
_cell.angle_beta   90.00
_cell.angle_gamma   90.00
#
_symmetry.space_group_name_H-M   'P 1'
#
loop_
_entity.id
_entity.type
_entity.pdbx_description
1 polymer ?
#
loop_
_entity_poly.entity_id
_entity_poly.type
_entity_poly.pdbx_seq_one_letter_code
_entity_poly.pdbx_strand_id
1 'polypeptide(L)'
;ATVKGDIHDIGKNLVALMLKNYGFCVIDLGKDVSKEEIILAAKEHHAAIIALSALMTTTMQEMKQVVEYARAQGVTCKIMIGGAVITQDYADEIEADGYSKDAADAVKLAQRILHIL
;
A
#
# COMPACT_ATOMS: atom_id res chain seq x y z
N ALA A 1 2.32 -4.04 2.93
CA ALA A 1 3.73 -4.43 2.87
C ALA A 1 4.63 -3.22 2.74
N THR A 2 5.87 -3.32 3.21
CA THR A 2 6.90 -2.40 2.73
C THR A 2 7.41 -2.92 1.39
N VAL A 3 7.82 -2.00 0.52
CA VAL A 3 8.28 -2.39 -0.82
C VAL A 3 9.67 -2.99 -0.79
N LYS A 4 10.08 -3.60 -1.89
CA LYS A 4 11.39 -4.24 -2.03
C LYS A 4 12.52 -3.30 -1.63
N GLY A 5 13.43 -3.80 -0.81
CA GLY A 5 14.57 -3.04 -0.32
C GLY A 5 14.30 -2.22 0.93
N ASP A 6 13.06 -2.11 1.37
CA ASP A 6 12.71 -1.31 2.54
C ASP A 6 12.39 -2.20 3.74
N ILE A 7 13.19 -2.08 4.79
CA ILE A 7 13.00 -2.87 6.01
C ILE A 7 12.34 -2.08 7.14
N HIS A 8 11.94 -0.83 6.88
CA HIS A 8 11.35 0.06 7.89
C HIS A 8 9.85 -0.21 7.98
N ASP A 9 9.45 -1.09 8.88
CA ASP A 9 8.06 -1.56 8.94
C ASP A 9 7.25 -1.05 10.14
N ILE A 10 7.81 -0.15 10.97
CA ILE A 10 7.08 0.39 12.11
C ILE A 10 5.80 1.09 11.69
N GLY A 11 5.89 1.99 10.71
CA GLY A 11 4.72 2.70 10.19
C GLY A 11 3.72 1.76 9.54
N LYS A 12 4.21 0.80 8.77
CA LYS A 12 3.36 -0.20 8.12
C LYS A 12 2.62 -1.04 9.17
N ASN A 13 3.30 -1.44 10.25
CA ASN A 13 2.69 -2.21 11.31
C ASN A 13 1.59 -1.43 12.03
N LEU A 14 1.80 -0.13 12.24
CA LEU A 14 0.79 0.73 12.85
C LEU A 14 -0.44 0.86 11.96
N VAL A 15 -0.24 1.05 10.67
CA VAL A 15 -1.34 1.09 9.68
C VAL A 15 -2.13 -0.22 9.71
N ALA A 16 -1.43 -1.35 9.68
CA ALA A 16 -2.07 -2.67 9.72
C ALA A 16 -2.92 -2.83 10.99
N LEU A 17 -2.38 -2.44 12.14
CA LEU A 17 -3.09 -2.52 13.40
C LEU A 17 -4.35 -1.67 13.39
N MET A 18 -4.25 -0.42 12.93
CA MET A 18 -5.40 0.48 12.89
C MET A 18 -6.47 0.00 11.92
N LEU A 19 -6.08 -0.50 10.75
CA LEU A 19 -7.05 -1.05 9.82
C LEU A 19 -7.79 -2.25 10.43
N LYS A 20 -7.08 -3.14 11.11
CA LYS A 20 -7.71 -4.26 11.80
C LYS A 20 -8.70 -3.78 12.87
N ASN A 21 -8.35 -2.75 13.62
CA ASN A 21 -9.21 -2.20 14.66
C ASN A 21 -10.51 -1.58 14.10
N TYR A 22 -10.47 -1.16 12.83
CA TYR A 22 -11.65 -0.61 12.15
C TYR A 22 -12.39 -1.65 11.30
N GLY A 23 -12.10 -2.93 11.52
CA GLY A 23 -12.86 -4.02 10.90
C GLY A 23 -12.36 -4.50 9.54
N PHE A 24 -11.22 -4.01 9.09
CA PHE A 24 -10.64 -4.51 7.83
C PHE A 24 -9.97 -5.86 8.05
N CYS A 25 -10.12 -6.74 7.08
CA CYS A 25 -9.36 -7.99 7.05
C CYS A 25 -7.99 -7.70 6.43
N VAL A 26 -6.95 -7.69 7.25
CA VAL A 26 -5.61 -7.30 6.84
C VAL A 26 -4.72 -8.52 6.65
N ILE A 27 -4.13 -8.64 5.45
CA ILE A 27 -3.11 -9.64 5.16
C ILE A 27 -1.78 -8.90 5.15
N ASP A 28 -1.00 -9.06 6.20
CA ASP A 28 0.28 -8.38 6.34
C ASP A 28 1.39 -9.25 5.75
N LEU A 29 1.95 -8.79 4.63
CA LEU A 29 3.02 -9.53 3.94
C LEU A 29 4.40 -9.25 4.55
N GLY A 30 4.49 -8.26 5.45
CA GLY A 30 5.75 -7.95 6.10
C GLY A 30 6.53 -6.86 5.39
N LYS A 31 7.84 -6.96 5.46
CA LYS A 31 8.78 -5.96 4.94
C LYS A 31 9.63 -6.54 3.81
N ASP A 32 10.19 -5.66 2.99
CA ASP A 32 11.06 -6.04 1.87
C ASP A 32 10.38 -7.06 0.97
N VAL A 33 9.18 -6.70 0.49
CA VAL A 33 8.34 -7.61 -0.30
C VAL A 33 8.38 -7.22 -1.77
N SER A 34 8.66 -8.19 -2.64
CA SER A 34 8.75 -7.95 -4.08
C SER A 34 7.38 -7.67 -4.69
N LYS A 35 7.36 -6.97 -5.83
CA LYS A 35 6.12 -6.71 -6.56
C LYS A 35 5.40 -8.00 -6.94
N GLU A 36 6.16 -9.04 -7.30
CA GLU A 36 5.60 -10.33 -7.66
C GLU A 36 4.85 -10.97 -6.50
N GLU A 37 5.45 -10.94 -5.30
CA GLU A 37 4.82 -11.47 -4.10
C GLU A 37 3.59 -10.67 -3.70
N ILE A 38 3.64 -9.34 -3.82
CA ILE A 38 2.52 -8.46 -3.50
C ILE A 38 1.33 -8.77 -4.40
N ILE A 39 1.57 -8.85 -5.70
CA ILE A 39 0.50 -9.09 -6.66
C ILE A 39 -0.06 -10.51 -6.55
N LEU A 40 0.80 -11.48 -6.33
CA LEU A 40 0.35 -12.87 -6.10
C LEU A 40 -0.57 -12.95 -4.89
N ALA A 41 -0.18 -12.34 -3.78
CA ALA A 41 -1.00 -12.32 -2.56
C ALA A 41 -2.33 -11.61 -2.79
N ALA A 42 -2.32 -10.49 -3.52
CA ALA A 42 -3.54 -9.77 -3.85
C ALA A 42 -4.52 -10.64 -4.64
N LYS A 43 -4.02 -11.42 -5.58
CA LYS A 43 -4.82 -12.35 -6.37
C LYS A 43 -5.35 -13.50 -5.50
N GLU A 44 -4.50 -14.10 -4.70
CA GLU A 44 -4.87 -15.25 -3.85
C GLU A 44 -5.94 -14.89 -2.82
N HIS A 45 -5.84 -13.72 -2.23
CA HIS A 45 -6.76 -13.26 -1.18
C HIS A 45 -7.91 -12.41 -1.70
N HIS A 46 -8.01 -12.18 -3.00
CA HIS A 46 -9.01 -11.32 -3.61
C HIS A 46 -9.05 -9.94 -2.92
N ALA A 47 -7.88 -9.36 -2.70
CA ALA A 47 -7.75 -8.10 -1.98
C ALA A 47 -8.44 -6.97 -2.72
N ALA A 48 -9.13 -6.10 -1.98
CA ALA A 48 -9.74 -4.90 -2.55
C ALA A 48 -8.71 -3.76 -2.60
N ILE A 49 -7.74 -3.74 -1.68
CA ILE A 49 -6.72 -2.70 -1.57
C ILE A 49 -5.34 -3.33 -1.39
N ILE A 50 -4.37 -2.77 -2.08
CA ILE A 50 -2.95 -2.99 -1.81
C ILE A 50 -2.43 -1.73 -1.12
N ALA A 51 -1.88 -1.87 0.08
CA ALA A 51 -1.30 -0.75 0.83
C ALA A 51 0.22 -0.92 0.89
N LEU A 52 0.94 0.08 0.41
CA LEU A 52 2.40 0.06 0.31
C LEU A 52 3.03 1.13 1.20
N SER A 53 4.17 0.80 1.78
CA SER A 53 4.95 1.73 2.60
C SER A 53 6.41 1.77 2.13
N ALA A 54 6.98 2.95 2.13
CA ALA A 54 8.41 3.15 1.89
C ALA A 54 8.90 4.33 2.73
N LEU A 55 10.08 4.21 3.31
CA LEU A 55 10.66 5.24 4.18
C LEU A 55 11.81 6.00 3.51
N MET A 56 12.39 5.44 2.43
CA MET A 56 13.56 6.02 1.78
C MET A 56 13.25 6.44 0.34
N THR A 57 13.94 7.48 -0.12
CA THR A 57 13.81 7.91 -1.52
C THR A 57 14.26 6.82 -2.49
N THR A 58 15.21 6.00 -2.07
CA THR A 58 15.70 4.88 -2.89
C THR A 58 14.69 3.75 -3.04
N THR A 59 13.78 3.59 -2.08
CA THR A 59 12.78 2.52 -2.12
C THR A 59 11.42 3.00 -2.65
N MET A 60 11.15 4.31 -2.63
CA MET A 60 9.87 4.81 -3.13
C MET A 60 9.63 4.47 -4.61
N GLN A 61 10.66 4.36 -5.42
CA GLN A 61 10.54 3.97 -6.84
C GLN A 61 9.93 2.57 -6.98
N GLU A 62 10.08 1.72 -5.99
CA GLU A 62 9.49 0.38 -6.04
C GLU A 62 7.97 0.41 -5.97
N MET A 63 7.39 1.48 -5.43
CA MET A 63 5.94 1.67 -5.45
C MET A 63 5.42 1.82 -6.88
N LYS A 64 6.14 2.56 -7.72
CA LYS A 64 5.82 2.70 -9.13
C LYS A 64 5.86 1.34 -9.82
N GLN A 65 6.88 0.53 -9.50
CA GLN A 65 7.02 -0.82 -10.04
C GLN A 65 5.81 -1.69 -9.69
N VAL A 66 5.32 -1.59 -8.46
CA VAL A 66 4.14 -2.35 -8.03
C VAL A 66 2.91 -1.91 -8.81
N VAL A 67 2.70 -0.60 -8.95
CA VAL A 67 1.54 -0.07 -9.69
C VAL A 67 1.56 -0.56 -11.14
N GLU A 68 2.70 -0.41 -11.81
CA GLU A 68 2.85 -0.82 -13.21
C GLU A 68 2.65 -2.33 -13.37
N TYR A 69 3.23 -3.13 -12.48
CA TYR A 69 3.10 -4.58 -12.52
C TYR A 69 1.66 -5.02 -12.29
N ALA A 70 0.98 -4.38 -11.33
CA ALA A 70 -0.43 -4.68 -11.05
C ALA A 70 -1.31 -4.43 -12.28
N ARG A 71 -1.11 -3.30 -12.95
CA ARG A 71 -1.87 -2.98 -14.17
C ARG A 71 -1.57 -3.96 -15.30
N ALA A 72 -0.28 -4.32 -15.48
CA ALA A 72 0.12 -5.29 -16.50
C ALA A 72 -0.45 -6.68 -16.25
N GLN A 73 -0.63 -7.06 -14.97
CA GLN A 73 -1.20 -8.36 -14.59
C GLN A 73 -2.74 -8.35 -14.55
N GLY A 74 -3.37 -7.23 -14.88
CA GLY A 74 -4.83 -7.13 -14.88
C GLY A 74 -5.47 -7.09 -13.49
N VAL A 75 -4.69 -6.74 -12.48
CA VAL A 75 -5.19 -6.62 -11.11
C VAL A 75 -5.99 -5.33 -10.99
N THR A 76 -7.22 -5.42 -10.50
CA THR A 76 -8.14 -4.29 -10.40
C THR A 76 -8.23 -3.68 -9.01
N CYS A 77 -7.53 -4.23 -8.01
CA CYS A 77 -7.56 -3.67 -6.67
C CYS A 77 -6.95 -2.27 -6.65
N LYS A 78 -7.43 -1.47 -5.70
CA LYS A 78 -6.94 -0.10 -5.50
C LYS A 78 -5.60 -0.14 -4.78
N ILE A 79 -4.75 0.83 -5.07
CA ILE A 79 -3.40 0.89 -4.48
C ILE A 79 -3.26 2.20 -3.72
N MET A 80 -3.00 2.10 -2.42
CA MET A 80 -2.73 3.27 -1.58
C MET A 80 -1.28 3.21 -1.10
N ILE A 81 -0.67 4.37 -0.96
CA ILE A 81 0.74 4.48 -0.57
C ILE A 81 0.91 5.44 0.60
N GLY A 82 1.97 5.23 1.36
CA GLY A 82 2.33 6.08 2.48
C GLY A 82 3.77 5.87 2.90
N GLY A 83 4.23 6.70 3.84
CA GLY A 83 5.59 6.66 4.35
C GLY A 83 6.18 8.05 4.46
N ALA A 84 7.27 8.20 5.21
CA ALA A 84 7.83 9.51 5.57
C ALA A 84 8.26 10.35 4.37
N VAL A 85 8.71 9.71 3.28
CA VAL A 85 9.18 10.43 2.08
C VAL A 85 8.10 10.57 1.01
N ILE A 86 6.92 9.97 1.23
CA ILE A 86 5.87 9.93 0.22
C ILE A 86 5.01 11.18 0.32
N THR A 87 4.53 11.65 -0.83
CA THR A 87 3.67 12.82 -0.94
C THR A 87 2.47 12.50 -1.83
N GLN A 88 1.44 13.35 -1.76
CA GLN A 88 0.30 13.23 -2.66
C GLN A 88 0.74 13.41 -4.12
N ASP A 89 1.69 14.33 -4.37
CA ASP A 89 2.19 14.55 -5.73
C ASP A 89 2.83 13.28 -6.30
N TYR A 90 3.59 12.55 -5.48
CA TYR A 90 4.18 11.29 -5.94
C TYR A 90 3.12 10.24 -6.23
N ALA A 91 2.09 10.15 -5.37
CA ALA A 91 0.98 9.23 -5.61
C ALA A 91 0.28 9.53 -6.95
N ASP A 92 0.07 10.80 -7.24
CA ASP A 92 -0.53 11.23 -8.50
C ASP A 92 0.38 10.88 -9.69
N GLU A 93 1.69 11.11 -9.53
CA GLU A 93 2.67 10.83 -10.58
C GLU A 93 2.70 9.35 -10.97
N ILE A 94 2.66 8.44 -9.99
CA ILE A 94 2.69 7.00 -10.27
C ILE A 94 1.30 6.39 -10.48
N GLU A 95 0.27 7.23 -10.46
CA GLU A 95 -1.12 6.82 -10.65
C GLU A 95 -1.61 5.83 -9.58
N ALA A 96 -1.15 6.01 -8.34
CA ALA A 96 -1.72 5.31 -7.20
C ALA A 96 -3.12 5.86 -6.92
N ASP A 97 -3.97 5.05 -6.31
CA ASP A 97 -5.35 5.43 -6.03
C ASP A 97 -5.49 6.36 -4.83
N GLY A 98 -4.48 6.45 -4.00
CA GLY A 98 -4.50 7.38 -2.88
C GLY A 98 -3.21 7.40 -2.07
N TYR A 99 -3.07 8.45 -1.27
CA TYR A 99 -1.96 8.66 -0.36
C TYR A 99 -2.49 8.94 1.04
N SER A 100 -1.83 8.37 2.04
CA SER A 100 -2.11 8.69 3.44
C SER A 100 -0.85 9.21 4.13
N LYS A 101 -1.01 10.25 4.93
CA LYS A 101 0.12 10.88 5.62
C LYS A 101 0.50 10.18 6.93
N ASP A 102 -0.43 9.43 7.52
CA ASP A 102 -0.21 8.69 8.76
C ASP A 102 -1.23 7.54 8.87
N ALA A 103 -1.15 6.77 9.95
CA ALA A 103 -1.99 5.60 10.12
C ALA A 103 -3.48 5.94 10.27
N ALA A 104 -3.81 7.03 10.95
CA ALA A 104 -5.21 7.46 11.09
C ALA A 104 -5.78 7.87 9.73
N ASP A 105 -4.99 8.59 8.95
CA ASP A 105 -5.37 9.00 7.60
C ASP A 105 -5.53 7.79 6.66
N ALA A 106 -4.71 6.76 6.88
CA ALA A 106 -4.80 5.53 6.09
C ALA A 106 -6.16 4.84 6.24
N VAL A 107 -6.71 4.83 7.46
CA VAL A 107 -8.04 4.26 7.70
C VAL A 107 -9.10 5.05 6.93
N LYS A 108 -9.05 6.38 7.01
CA LYS A 108 -10.00 7.25 6.29
C LYS A 108 -9.88 7.06 4.78
N LEU A 109 -8.66 6.96 4.28
CA LEU A 109 -8.42 6.74 2.86
C LEU A 109 -8.99 5.41 2.39
N ALA A 110 -8.75 4.33 3.14
CA ALA A 110 -9.27 3.02 2.82
C ALA A 110 -10.80 3.01 2.80
N GLN A 111 -11.43 3.67 3.76
CA GLN A 111 -12.89 3.79 3.80
C GLN A 111 -13.42 4.54 2.59
N ARG A 112 -12.76 5.63 2.17
CA ARG A 112 -13.15 6.39 0.97
C ARG A 112 -12.99 5.57 -0.30
N ILE A 113 -11.88 4.87 -0.42
CA ILE A 113 -11.60 4.05 -1.62
C ILE A 113 -12.64 2.96 -1.79
N LEU A 114 -13.07 2.34 -0.69
CA LEU A 114 -14.06 1.26 -0.72
C LEU A 114 -15.49 1.78 -0.55
N HIS A 115 -15.69 3.09 -0.42
CA HIS A 115 -17.00 3.71 -0.19
C HIS A 115 -17.69 3.17 1.07
N ILE A 116 -16.92 2.93 2.13
CA ILE A 116 -17.41 2.49 3.44
C ILE A 116 -17.56 3.71 4.33
N LEU A 117 -18.72 3.83 4.98
CA LEU A 117 -18.99 4.94 5.91
C LEU A 117 -18.79 4.53 7.36
#